data_8b8344889bf30e19e19e147115518b08
#
_entry.id   8b8344889bf30e19e19e147115518b08
#
_cell.length_a   1.000
_cell.length_b   1.000
_cell.length_c   1.000
_cell.angle_alpha   90.00
_cell.angle_beta   90.00
_cell.angle_gamma   90.00
#
_symmetry.space_group_name_H-M   'P 1'
#
loop_
_entity.id
_entity.type
_entity.pdbx_description
1 polymer ?
#
loop_
_entity_poly.entity_id
_entity_poly.type
_entity_poly.pdbx_seq_one_letter_code
_entity_poly.pdbx_strand_id
1 'polypeptide(L)'
;DRFRFMSNGNFHADGDIIAFSNTTASDRRLKQDIKKIPGALNKISRLRGVEYNWNNDVRYGKDKKSATPTQMGLIAQEVEKVLPNLVQSNFVMHGKRNDNHVDSDGNIIEETYKTVDYVQLIGLLVEGIKELQKEVIEIKAGKK
;
A
#
# COMPACT_ATOMS: atom_id res chain seq x y z
N ASP A 1 -1.70 -14.77 -18.33
CA ASP A 1 -0.78 -15.01 -17.21
C ASP A 1 -1.17 -14.15 -16.03
N ARG A 2 -1.10 -14.73 -14.82
CA ARG A 2 -1.45 -14.02 -13.56
C ARG A 2 -0.23 -13.46 -12.84
N PHE A 3 0.93 -13.60 -13.41
CA PHE A 3 2.18 -13.05 -12.88
C PHE A 3 3.14 -12.73 -14.02
N ARG A 4 4.02 -11.76 -13.79
CA ARG A 4 5.09 -11.41 -14.71
C ARG A 4 6.30 -10.81 -14.00
N PHE A 5 7.46 -11.06 -14.57
CA PHE A 5 8.70 -10.35 -14.25
C PHE A 5 8.83 -9.15 -15.19
N MET A 6 9.07 -7.99 -14.60
CA MET A 6 9.24 -6.73 -15.34
C MET A 6 10.72 -6.50 -15.67
N SER A 7 10.99 -5.79 -16.75
CA SER A 7 12.37 -5.43 -17.13
C SER A 7 13.12 -4.58 -16.10
N ASN A 8 12.38 -3.88 -15.23
CA ASN A 8 12.94 -3.12 -14.11
C ASN A 8 13.23 -3.97 -12.86
N GLY A 9 13.08 -5.31 -12.94
CA GLY A 9 13.30 -6.23 -11.84
C GLY A 9 12.11 -6.47 -10.93
N ASN A 10 10.98 -5.82 -11.15
CA ASN A 10 9.78 -6.02 -10.34
C ASN A 10 9.05 -7.31 -10.72
N PHE A 11 8.43 -7.93 -9.72
CA PHE A 11 7.49 -9.04 -9.90
C PHE A 11 6.07 -8.58 -9.60
N HIS A 12 5.14 -8.81 -10.54
CA HIS A 12 3.72 -8.52 -10.39
C HIS A 12 2.92 -9.82 -10.34
N ALA A 13 2.01 -9.92 -9.38
CA ALA A 13 1.08 -11.04 -9.24
C ALA A 13 -0.35 -10.51 -9.04
N ASP A 14 -1.32 -11.11 -9.72
CA ASP A 14 -2.76 -10.78 -9.58
C ASP A 14 -3.42 -11.53 -8.41
N GLY A 15 -2.70 -12.40 -7.73
CA GLY A 15 -3.14 -13.20 -6.59
C GLY A 15 -2.25 -13.02 -5.37
N ASP A 16 -2.50 -13.81 -4.36
CA ASP A 16 -1.73 -13.80 -3.13
C ASP A 16 -0.33 -14.39 -3.36
N ILE A 17 0.66 -13.85 -2.66
CA ILE A 17 2.00 -14.42 -2.56
C ILE A 17 2.10 -15.12 -1.21
N ILE A 18 2.17 -16.45 -1.22
CA ILE A 18 2.25 -17.28 -0.01
C ILE A 18 3.68 -17.80 0.10
N ALA A 19 4.36 -17.45 1.18
CA ALA A 19 5.73 -17.85 1.45
C ALA A 19 5.92 -18.15 2.95
N PHE A 20 6.87 -19.01 3.29
CA PHE A 20 7.23 -19.26 4.71
C PHE A 20 7.79 -18.03 5.41
N SER A 21 8.49 -17.16 4.68
CA SER A 21 9.00 -15.90 5.18
C SER A 21 9.14 -14.88 4.06
N ASN A 22 9.08 -13.62 4.44
CA ASN A 22 9.35 -12.49 3.56
C ASN A 22 10.33 -11.55 4.26
N THR A 23 11.51 -11.33 3.67
CA THR A 23 12.53 -10.43 4.18
C THR A 23 12.75 -9.27 3.22
N THR A 24 12.86 -8.08 3.76
CA THR A 24 13.14 -6.87 2.99
C THR A 24 14.53 -6.36 3.29
N ALA A 25 15.33 -6.08 2.26
CA ALA A 25 16.66 -5.51 2.42
C ALA A 25 16.60 -4.18 3.18
N SER A 26 17.38 -4.08 4.28
CA SER A 26 17.36 -2.93 5.17
C SER A 26 18.72 -2.54 5.73
N ASP A 27 19.79 -3.05 5.14
CA ASP A 27 21.17 -2.75 5.55
C ASP A 27 21.45 -1.24 5.43
N ARG A 28 22.15 -0.69 6.44
CA ARG A 28 22.52 0.74 6.48
C ARG A 28 23.27 1.18 5.23
N ARG A 29 24.14 0.31 4.69
CA ARG A 29 24.97 0.59 3.51
C ARG A 29 24.16 0.82 2.22
N LEU A 30 22.92 0.36 2.20
CA LEU A 30 21.97 0.56 1.07
C LEU A 30 21.16 1.84 1.20
N LYS A 31 21.37 2.62 2.29
CA LYS A 31 20.56 3.81 2.62
C LYS A 31 21.46 5.03 2.74
N GLN A 32 20.94 6.17 2.31
CA GLN A 32 21.56 7.48 2.49
C GLN A 32 20.57 8.46 3.13
N ASP A 33 21.05 9.61 3.57
CA ASP A 33 20.24 10.70 4.17
C ASP A 33 19.33 10.24 5.32
N ILE A 34 19.85 9.32 6.14
CA ILE A 34 19.10 8.70 7.22
C ILE A 34 18.79 9.73 8.31
N LYS A 35 17.50 9.98 8.54
CA LYS A 35 16.99 10.88 9.57
C LYS A 35 15.76 10.32 10.25
N LYS A 36 15.48 10.81 11.46
CA LYS A 36 14.27 10.46 12.21
C LYS A 36 13.01 10.92 11.45
N ILE A 37 11.95 10.13 11.50
CA ILE A 37 10.64 10.51 10.96
C ILE A 37 10.01 11.56 11.88
N PRO A 38 9.78 12.80 11.42
CA PRO A 38 9.18 13.83 12.25
C PRO A 38 7.65 13.75 12.24
N GLY A 39 7.01 14.07 13.40
CA GLY A 39 5.56 14.19 13.51
C GLY A 39 4.81 12.91 13.15
N ALA A 40 5.33 11.77 13.59
CA ALA A 40 4.80 10.47 13.22
C ALA A 40 3.38 10.27 13.75
N LEU A 41 3.10 10.65 14.99
CA LEU A 41 1.77 10.51 15.60
C LEU A 41 0.73 11.37 14.86
N ASN A 42 1.08 12.58 14.47
CA ASN A 42 0.21 13.46 13.68
C ASN A 42 -0.10 12.85 12.29
N LYS A 43 0.89 12.25 11.65
CA LYS A 43 0.68 11.55 10.36
C LYS A 43 -0.26 10.35 10.53
N ILE A 44 -0.05 9.54 11.57
CA ILE A 44 -0.88 8.37 11.88
C ILE A 44 -2.34 8.80 12.13
N SER A 45 -2.57 9.86 12.90
CA SER A 45 -3.93 10.34 13.22
C SER A 45 -4.74 10.79 11.99
N ARG A 46 -4.07 11.04 10.88
CA ARG A 46 -4.67 11.43 9.60
C ARG A 46 -4.93 10.24 8.67
N LEU A 47 -4.45 9.05 9.02
CA LEU A 47 -4.74 7.82 8.30
C LEU A 47 -6.01 7.17 8.85
N ARG A 48 -6.74 6.47 8.01
CA ARG A 48 -7.96 5.76 8.36
C ARG A 48 -7.82 4.27 8.03
N GLY A 49 -7.85 3.42 9.06
CA GLY A 49 -8.00 1.98 8.88
C GLY A 49 -9.44 1.65 8.44
N VAL A 50 -9.58 0.73 7.51
CA VAL A 50 -10.88 0.31 6.98
C VAL A 50 -10.98 -1.21 6.91
N GLU A 51 -12.19 -1.72 7.06
CA GLU A 51 -12.57 -3.06 6.63
C GLU A 51 -13.16 -2.97 5.22
N TYR A 52 -12.85 -3.94 4.38
CA TYR A 52 -13.34 -3.96 3.00
C TYR A 52 -13.45 -5.37 2.45
N ASN A 53 -14.23 -5.52 1.39
CA ASN A 53 -14.23 -6.70 0.54
C ASN A 53 -13.70 -6.33 -0.84
N TRP A 54 -12.96 -7.26 -1.45
CA TRP A 54 -12.51 -7.06 -2.83
C TRP A 54 -13.70 -6.91 -3.78
N ASN A 55 -13.63 -5.92 -4.66
CA ASN A 55 -14.59 -5.80 -5.73
C ASN A 55 -14.38 -6.94 -6.75
N ASN A 56 -15.24 -7.94 -6.68
CA ASN A 56 -15.15 -9.13 -7.52
C ASN A 56 -15.35 -8.81 -9.01
N ASP A 57 -16.16 -7.83 -9.33
CA ASP A 57 -16.39 -7.40 -10.72
C ASP A 57 -15.12 -6.84 -11.34
N VAL A 58 -14.34 -6.12 -10.53
CA VAL A 58 -13.03 -5.61 -10.94
C VAL A 58 -11.99 -6.71 -10.96
N ARG A 59 -11.95 -7.60 -9.98
CA ARG A 59 -10.91 -8.63 -9.83
C ARG A 59 -11.11 -9.85 -10.73
N TYR A 60 -12.36 -10.29 -10.93
CA TYR A 60 -12.67 -11.57 -11.61
C TYR A 60 -13.64 -11.45 -12.80
N GLY A 61 -14.22 -10.26 -13.04
CA GLY A 61 -15.30 -10.05 -14.00
C GLY A 61 -16.69 -10.31 -13.40
N LYS A 62 -17.71 -9.73 -14.05
CA LYS A 62 -19.09 -9.67 -13.53
C LYS A 62 -19.75 -11.04 -13.28
N ASP A 63 -19.26 -12.08 -13.92
CA ASP A 63 -19.87 -13.41 -13.86
C ASP A 63 -19.29 -14.33 -12.78
N LYS A 64 -18.27 -13.90 -12.04
CA LYS A 64 -17.63 -14.69 -10.99
C LYS A 64 -17.97 -14.18 -9.60
N LYS A 65 -19.04 -14.71 -9.03
CA LYS A 65 -19.39 -14.54 -7.64
C LYS A 65 -18.47 -15.41 -6.76
N SER A 66 -17.39 -14.84 -6.27
CA SER A 66 -16.59 -15.46 -5.21
C SER A 66 -16.75 -14.62 -3.95
N ALA A 67 -17.25 -15.23 -2.87
CA ALA A 67 -17.25 -14.59 -1.58
C ALA A 67 -15.79 -14.48 -1.10
N THR A 68 -15.28 -13.28 -0.97
CA THR A 68 -13.98 -13.03 -0.36
C THR A 68 -14.18 -12.68 1.11
N PRO A 69 -13.34 -13.18 2.03
CA PRO A 69 -13.40 -12.76 3.42
C PRO A 69 -13.12 -11.25 3.52
N THR A 70 -13.73 -10.62 4.52
CA THR A 70 -13.47 -9.21 4.85
C THR A 70 -12.00 -9.02 5.16
N GLN A 71 -11.42 -8.01 4.56
CA GLN A 71 -10.02 -7.61 4.71
C GLN A 71 -9.92 -6.34 5.55
N MET A 72 -8.76 -6.08 6.11
CA MET A 72 -8.44 -4.81 6.76
C MET A 72 -7.26 -4.15 6.05
N GLY A 73 -7.29 -2.83 5.96
CA GLY A 73 -6.21 -2.09 5.32
C GLY A 73 -6.46 -0.59 5.24
N LEU A 74 -5.79 0.03 4.31
CA LEU A 74 -5.86 1.47 4.05
C LEU A 74 -6.32 1.70 2.60
N ILE A 75 -6.87 2.87 2.33
CA ILE A 75 -7.22 3.30 0.98
C ILE A 75 -6.05 4.10 0.40
N ALA A 76 -5.50 3.65 -0.72
CA ALA A 76 -4.29 4.25 -1.33
C ALA A 76 -4.46 5.75 -1.59
N GLN A 77 -5.60 6.20 -2.07
CA GLN A 77 -5.90 7.61 -2.33
C GLN A 77 -5.95 8.48 -1.05
N GLU A 78 -6.27 7.88 0.09
CA GLU A 78 -6.25 8.56 1.39
C GLU A 78 -4.81 8.63 1.93
N VAL A 79 -4.07 7.52 1.82
CA VAL A 79 -2.66 7.45 2.20
C VAL A 79 -1.83 8.46 1.39
N GLU A 80 -2.06 8.57 0.10
CA GLU A 80 -1.32 9.48 -0.78
C GLU A 80 -1.39 10.95 -0.33
N LYS A 81 -2.51 11.38 0.27
CA LYS A 81 -2.66 12.74 0.80
C LYS A 81 -1.78 13.03 2.03
N VAL A 82 -1.38 12.00 2.75
CA VAL A 82 -0.59 12.10 3.99
C VAL A 82 0.86 11.66 3.77
N LEU A 83 1.05 10.60 3.02
CA LEU A 83 2.30 9.89 2.80
C LEU A 83 2.44 9.50 1.31
N PRO A 84 2.61 10.48 0.41
CA PRO A 84 2.62 10.21 -1.04
C PRO A 84 3.73 9.22 -1.45
N ASN A 85 4.86 9.20 -0.75
CA ASN A 85 5.97 8.29 -1.05
C ASN A 85 5.65 6.80 -0.81
N LEU A 86 4.57 6.49 -0.11
CA LEU A 86 4.13 5.12 0.14
C LEU A 86 3.17 4.60 -0.94
N VAL A 87 2.79 5.43 -1.89
CA VAL A 87 1.79 5.08 -2.91
C VAL A 87 2.43 5.07 -4.29
N GLN A 88 2.18 4.00 -5.03
CA GLN A 88 2.58 3.85 -6.42
C GLN A 88 1.34 3.64 -7.30
N SER A 89 1.40 4.13 -8.55
CA SER A 89 0.31 4.04 -9.54
C SER A 89 0.74 3.21 -10.75
N ASN A 90 1.28 2.03 -10.51
CA ASN A 90 1.90 1.19 -11.53
C ASN A 90 1.38 -0.26 -11.55
N PHE A 91 0.35 -0.56 -10.76
CA PHE A 91 -0.22 -1.91 -10.75
C PHE A 91 -1.25 -2.06 -11.87
N VAL A 92 -1.00 -2.99 -12.77
CA VAL A 92 -1.89 -3.36 -13.88
C VAL A 92 -2.39 -4.78 -13.63
N MET A 93 -3.72 -4.94 -13.52
CA MET A 93 -4.31 -6.27 -13.42
C MET A 93 -4.37 -6.96 -14.79
N HIS A 94 -3.84 -8.19 -14.86
CA HIS A 94 -3.88 -8.99 -16.06
C HIS A 94 -5.24 -9.68 -16.24
N GLY A 95 -5.63 -9.86 -17.50
CA GLY A 95 -6.86 -10.54 -17.88
C GLY A 95 -8.08 -9.63 -17.98
N LYS A 96 -7.94 -8.34 -17.72
CA LYS A 96 -8.94 -7.32 -18.07
C LYS A 96 -8.41 -6.44 -19.19
N ARG A 97 -8.29 -7.01 -20.38
CA ARG A 97 -8.41 -6.21 -21.59
C ARG A 97 -9.85 -5.70 -21.63
N ASN A 98 -10.04 -4.49 -21.21
CA ASN A 98 -11.25 -3.77 -21.59
C ASN A 98 -11.00 -3.35 -23.05
N ASP A 99 -11.36 -4.24 -23.99
CA ASP A 99 -11.17 -4.00 -25.42
C ASP A 99 -11.92 -2.74 -25.92
N ASN A 100 -12.68 -2.10 -25.01
CA ASN A 100 -13.39 -0.85 -25.24
C ASN A 100 -12.64 0.40 -24.71
N HIS A 101 -11.48 0.24 -24.05
CA HIS A 101 -10.69 1.36 -23.56
C HIS A 101 -9.49 1.55 -24.46
N VAL A 102 -9.71 2.17 -25.60
CA VAL A 102 -8.68 2.49 -26.59
C VAL A 102 -8.52 4.00 -26.67
N ASP A 103 -7.28 4.45 -26.91
CA ASP A 103 -6.99 5.86 -27.22
C ASP A 103 -7.49 6.24 -28.63
N SER A 104 -7.30 7.49 -29.00
CA SER A 104 -7.67 7.99 -30.34
C SER A 104 -6.98 7.26 -31.49
N ASP A 105 -5.88 6.58 -31.23
CA ASP A 105 -5.05 5.87 -32.22
C ASP A 105 -5.34 4.37 -32.23
N GLY A 106 -6.32 3.90 -31.42
CA GLY A 106 -6.75 2.51 -31.33
C GLY A 106 -5.86 1.63 -30.44
N ASN A 107 -4.94 2.19 -29.65
CA ASN A 107 -4.13 1.45 -28.71
C ASN A 107 -4.92 1.18 -27.42
N ILE A 108 -4.72 0.00 -26.84
CA ILE A 108 -5.36 -0.37 -25.57
C ILE A 108 -4.76 0.47 -24.44
N ILE A 109 -5.61 1.21 -23.73
CA ILE A 109 -5.23 1.92 -22.50
C ILE A 109 -5.28 0.91 -21.35
N GLU A 110 -4.13 0.60 -20.76
CA GLU A 110 -4.06 -0.22 -19.53
C GLU A 110 -4.54 0.60 -18.34
N GLU A 111 -5.54 0.08 -17.62
CA GLU A 111 -5.99 0.68 -16.37
C GLU A 111 -4.99 0.39 -15.26
N THR A 112 -4.43 1.44 -14.64
CA THR A 112 -3.50 1.32 -13.54
C THR A 112 -4.21 1.54 -12.20
N TYR A 113 -3.83 0.74 -11.20
CA TYR A 113 -4.32 0.84 -9.84
C TYR A 113 -3.22 1.31 -8.90
N LYS A 114 -3.61 2.00 -7.84
CA LYS A 114 -2.70 2.45 -6.79
C LYS A 114 -2.43 1.33 -5.80
N THR A 115 -1.18 1.26 -5.34
CA THR A 115 -0.72 0.33 -4.30
C THR A 115 -0.15 1.09 -3.12
N VAL A 116 -0.20 0.49 -1.93
CA VAL A 116 0.40 1.03 -0.71
C VAL A 116 1.56 0.13 -0.28
N ASP A 117 2.72 0.72 -0.02
CA ASP A 117 3.83 0.03 0.61
C ASP A 117 3.62 -0.06 2.13
N TYR A 118 2.96 -1.13 2.57
CA TYR A 118 2.65 -1.36 3.97
C TYR A 118 3.90 -1.59 4.85
N VAL A 119 4.98 -2.10 4.29
CA VAL A 119 6.22 -2.36 5.04
C VAL A 119 6.83 -1.04 5.54
N GLN A 120 6.76 0.02 4.76
CA GLN A 120 7.27 1.33 5.16
C GLN A 120 6.48 1.96 6.32
N LEU A 121 5.23 1.56 6.55
CA LEU A 121 4.43 2.01 7.69
C LEU A 121 5.02 1.56 9.03
N ILE A 122 5.79 0.49 9.07
CA ILE A 122 6.43 -0.02 10.30
C ILE A 122 7.31 1.05 10.95
N GLY A 123 8.15 1.72 10.18
CA GLY A 123 9.00 2.80 10.69
C GLY A 123 8.20 3.98 11.24
N LEU A 124 7.12 4.36 10.56
CA LEU A 124 6.20 5.40 11.01
C LEU A 124 5.52 5.02 12.32
N LEU A 125 5.03 3.78 12.43
CA LEU A 125 4.37 3.28 13.65
C LEU A 125 5.33 3.24 14.84
N VAL A 126 6.58 2.82 14.63
CA VAL A 126 7.62 2.82 15.67
C VAL A 126 7.83 4.22 16.24
N GLU A 127 8.00 5.23 15.40
CA GLU A 127 8.18 6.60 15.87
C GLU A 127 6.90 7.20 16.46
N GLY A 128 5.73 6.86 15.91
CA GLY A 128 4.44 7.28 16.47
C GLY A 128 4.18 6.72 17.87
N ILE A 129 4.50 5.45 18.11
CA ILE A 129 4.39 4.82 19.44
C ILE A 129 5.32 5.53 20.44
N LYS A 130 6.55 5.87 20.03
CA LYS A 130 7.49 6.61 20.90
C LYS A 130 7.01 8.02 21.22
N GLU A 131 6.43 8.73 20.26
CA GLU A 131 5.83 10.05 20.48
C GLU A 131 4.65 9.94 21.46
N LEU A 132 3.76 8.96 21.27
CA LEU A 132 2.65 8.69 22.20
C LEU A 132 3.13 8.31 23.59
N GLN A 133 4.15 7.45 23.70
CA GLN A 133 4.75 7.08 24.98
C GLN A 133 5.25 8.30 25.74
N LYS A 134 5.92 9.22 25.04
CA LYS A 134 6.40 10.48 25.64
C LYS A 134 5.23 11.32 26.18
N GLU A 135 4.16 11.49 25.41
CA GLU A 135 2.98 12.22 25.85
C GLU A 135 2.33 11.61 27.10
N VAL A 136 2.21 10.28 27.15
CA VAL A 136 1.67 9.56 28.30
C VAL A 136 2.53 9.79 29.56
N ILE A 137 3.86 9.76 29.42
CA ILE A 137 4.78 10.02 30.55
C ILE A 137 4.61 11.46 31.05
N GLU A 138 4.50 12.43 30.16
CA GLU A 138 4.31 13.85 30.50
C GLU A 138 2.99 14.09 31.24
N ILE A 139 1.90 13.46 30.80
CA ILE A 139 0.59 13.53 31.44
C ILE A 139 0.66 12.91 32.85
N LYS A 140 1.25 11.72 32.99
CA LYS A 140 1.40 11.04 34.30
C LYS A 140 2.25 11.84 35.28
N ALA A 141 3.21 12.61 34.77
CA ALA A 141 4.04 13.49 35.60
C ALA A 141 3.36 14.84 35.95
N GLY A 142 2.10 15.07 35.51
CA GLY A 142 1.36 16.31 35.76
C GLY A 142 1.92 17.55 35.02
N LYS A 143 2.59 17.32 33.87
CA LYS A 143 3.21 18.39 33.08
C LYS A 143 2.33 18.93 31.94
N LYS A 144 1.08 18.45 31.85
CA LYS A 144 0.05 18.98 30.95
C LYS A 144 -1.24 19.30 31.70
#